data_faa3ec7048a1a46527fc91956ee189c9
#
_entry.id   faa3ec7048a1a46527fc91956ee189c9
#
_cell.length_a   1.000
_cell.length_b   1.000
_cell.length_c   1.000
_cell.angle_alpha   90.00
_cell.angle_beta   90.00
_cell.angle_gamma   90.00
#
_symmetry.space_group_name_H-M   'P 1'
#
loop_
_entity.id
_entity.type
_entity.pdbx_description
1 polymer ?
#
loop_
_entity_poly.entity_id
_entity_poly.type
_entity_poly.pdbx_seq_one_letter_code
_entity_poly.pdbx_strand_id
1 'polypeptide(L)'
;MALPKRIFVTGTNTDIGKTVVSGVLVAGLKAHYWKPIQTGLIDGTDTNWIRKHTDISEDQIYPEVYSLQQPLSPHAAAALENVQIDLSAFSLPQVPADETLIVEGAGGVLVPINEKHYMLDLISRLAIPVLLVSDSQLGTINHTLLSVRQLREYNIPIGGVIMNGPKNQGNKEAIEFYGKVEVLAEIQPVEEITPVTLAQCFDDSFT
;
A
#
# COMPACT_ATOMS: atom_id res chain seq x y z
N MET A 1 13.74 -9.25 10.55
CA MET A 1 14.31 -7.97 10.03
C MET A 1 13.43 -6.80 10.51
N ALA A 2 13.98 -5.70 10.99
CA ALA A 2 13.16 -4.57 11.46
C ALA A 2 12.63 -3.78 10.24
N LEU A 3 11.32 -3.63 10.15
CA LEU A 3 10.68 -2.80 9.13
C LEU A 3 11.01 -1.30 9.34
N PRO A 4 11.07 -0.51 8.26
CA PRO A 4 11.27 0.96 8.38
C PRO A 4 10.14 1.63 9.17
N LYS A 5 10.42 2.77 9.79
CA LYS A 5 9.40 3.56 10.53
C LYS A 5 8.46 4.36 9.63
N ARG A 6 8.79 4.52 8.37
CA ARG A 6 7.97 5.16 7.33
C ARG A 6 7.90 4.22 6.15
N ILE A 7 6.70 3.80 5.77
CA ILE A 7 6.49 2.75 4.77
C ILE A 7 5.41 3.21 3.81
N PHE A 8 5.71 3.15 2.51
CA PHE A 8 4.71 3.32 1.47
C PHE A 8 4.23 1.94 0.99
N VAL A 9 2.97 1.64 1.18
CA VAL A 9 2.32 0.42 0.66
C VAL A 9 1.71 0.73 -0.70
N THR A 10 2.26 0.13 -1.75
CA THR A 10 1.71 0.20 -3.10
C THR A 10 1.45 -1.19 -3.64
N GLY A 11 0.81 -1.30 -4.79
CA GLY A 11 0.46 -2.59 -5.35
C GLY A 11 0.98 -2.83 -6.74
N THR A 12 0.97 -4.08 -7.16
CA THR A 12 1.18 -4.46 -8.56
C THR A 12 -0.05 -4.17 -9.43
N ASN A 13 -1.24 -4.04 -8.78
CA ASN A 13 -2.51 -3.76 -9.43
C ASN A 13 -3.54 -3.19 -8.43
N THR A 14 -4.77 -2.94 -8.88
CA THR A 14 -5.96 -2.69 -8.04
C THR A 14 -6.49 -4.03 -7.49
N ASP A 15 -7.22 -3.99 -6.38
CA ASP A 15 -7.92 -5.12 -5.74
C ASP A 15 -7.04 -6.33 -5.35
N ILE A 16 -5.76 -6.11 -5.15
CA ILE A 16 -4.81 -7.13 -4.68
C ILE A 16 -4.67 -7.17 -3.16
N GLY A 17 -5.52 -6.41 -2.42
CA GLY A 17 -5.57 -6.38 -0.97
C GLY A 17 -4.59 -5.45 -0.29
N LYS A 18 -4.21 -4.31 -0.91
CA LYS A 18 -3.37 -3.28 -0.26
C LYS A 18 -3.89 -2.90 1.11
N THR A 19 -5.20 -2.64 1.22
CA THR A 19 -5.84 -2.21 2.46
C THR A 19 -5.81 -3.30 3.54
N VAL A 20 -5.94 -4.57 3.15
CA VAL A 20 -5.78 -5.71 4.07
C VAL A 20 -4.34 -5.77 4.58
N VAL A 21 -3.35 -5.67 3.68
CA VAL A 21 -1.92 -5.64 4.05
C VAL A 21 -1.60 -4.44 4.94
N SER A 22 -2.14 -3.25 4.60
CA SER A 22 -2.02 -2.06 5.46
C SER A 22 -2.61 -2.30 6.85
N GLY A 23 -3.77 -2.94 6.93
CA GLY A 23 -4.39 -3.32 8.20
C GLY A 23 -3.55 -4.29 9.03
N VAL A 24 -2.95 -5.30 8.41
CA VAL A 24 -2.02 -6.22 9.07
C VAL A 24 -0.81 -5.47 9.64
N LEU A 25 -0.23 -4.55 8.85
CA LEU A 25 0.90 -3.72 9.28
C LEU A 25 0.50 -2.74 10.41
N VAL A 26 -0.67 -2.10 10.29
CA VAL A 26 -1.20 -1.20 11.32
C VAL A 26 -1.42 -1.93 12.63
N ALA A 27 -2.07 -3.09 12.60
CA ALA A 27 -2.36 -3.88 13.81
C ALA A 27 -1.08 -4.41 14.47
N GLY A 28 -0.16 -5.00 13.68
CA GLY A 28 1.06 -5.61 14.20
C GLY A 28 2.09 -4.60 14.70
N LEU A 29 2.22 -3.46 14.04
CA LEU A 29 3.18 -2.41 14.38
C LEU A 29 2.60 -1.31 15.28
N LYS A 30 1.29 -1.34 15.57
CA LYS A 30 0.54 -0.25 16.20
C LYS A 30 0.81 1.09 15.50
N ALA A 31 0.74 1.05 14.16
CA ALA A 31 1.21 2.12 13.31
C ALA A 31 0.14 3.18 13.08
N HIS A 32 0.58 4.39 12.80
CA HIS A 32 -0.23 5.43 12.19
C HIS A 32 -0.59 5.08 10.75
N TYR A 33 -1.69 5.61 10.25
CA TYR A 33 -2.17 5.36 8.89
C TYR A 33 -2.51 6.64 8.14
N TRP A 34 -2.12 6.68 6.89
CA TRP A 34 -2.46 7.77 5.97
C TRP A 34 -2.71 7.24 4.56
N LYS A 35 -3.88 7.61 4.01
CA LYS A 35 -4.26 7.39 2.61
C LYS A 35 -4.27 8.74 1.88
N PRO A 36 -3.18 9.16 1.21
CA PRO A 36 -3.10 10.51 0.61
C PRO A 36 -4.18 10.81 -0.42
N ILE A 37 -4.56 9.80 -1.22
CA ILE A 37 -5.61 9.90 -2.25
C ILE A 37 -6.59 8.75 -2.07
N GLN A 38 -7.86 9.08 -1.84
CA GLN A 38 -8.98 8.13 -1.84
C GLN A 38 -9.85 8.39 -3.05
N THR A 39 -10.24 7.33 -3.76
CA THR A 39 -11.25 7.32 -4.83
C THR A 39 -12.35 6.33 -4.47
N GLY A 40 -13.59 6.54 -4.96
CA GLY A 40 -14.70 5.62 -4.72
C GLY A 40 -15.31 5.74 -3.33
N LEU A 41 -15.77 6.93 -2.94
CA LEU A 41 -16.31 7.17 -1.58
C LEU A 41 -17.64 6.47 -1.31
N ILE A 42 -18.41 6.10 -2.35
CA ILE A 42 -19.78 5.57 -2.22
C ILE A 42 -19.79 4.21 -1.53
N ASP A 43 -18.82 3.36 -1.83
CA ASP A 43 -18.73 1.98 -1.32
C ASP A 43 -17.94 1.87 0.00
N GLY A 44 -17.58 2.99 0.59
CA GLY A 44 -16.72 3.10 1.75
C GLY A 44 -15.27 3.40 1.39
N THR A 45 -14.50 3.87 2.36
CA THR A 45 -13.09 4.25 2.15
C THR A 45 -12.14 3.25 2.78
N ASP A 46 -10.90 3.18 2.25
CA ASP A 46 -9.83 2.37 2.86
C ASP A 46 -9.57 2.82 4.31
N THR A 47 -9.61 4.13 4.58
CA THR A 47 -9.50 4.69 5.93
C THR A 47 -10.60 4.19 6.87
N ASN A 48 -11.86 4.12 6.38
CA ASN A 48 -12.97 3.57 7.17
C ASN A 48 -12.81 2.06 7.40
N TRP A 49 -12.27 1.35 6.41
CA TRP A 49 -11.98 -0.06 6.57
C TRP A 49 -10.90 -0.28 7.66
N ILE A 50 -9.80 0.48 7.63
CA ILE A 50 -8.74 0.45 8.65
C ILE A 50 -9.32 0.75 10.04
N ARG A 51 -10.09 1.84 10.17
CA ARG A 51 -10.76 2.23 11.42
C ARG A 51 -11.64 1.12 12.00
N LYS A 52 -12.35 0.42 11.15
CA LYS A 52 -13.28 -0.65 11.56
C LYS A 52 -12.59 -1.94 11.97
N HIS A 53 -11.48 -2.28 11.32
CA HIS A 53 -10.87 -3.61 11.45
C HIS A 53 -9.53 -3.63 12.19
N THR A 54 -9.08 -2.48 12.68
CA THR A 54 -7.88 -2.38 13.54
C THR A 54 -8.21 -1.64 14.82
N ASP A 55 -7.38 -1.76 15.85
CA ASP A 55 -7.51 -1.01 17.10
C ASP A 55 -6.81 0.36 17.05
N ILE A 56 -6.71 0.94 15.83
CA ILE A 56 -6.08 2.24 15.62
C ILE A 56 -6.91 3.37 16.27
N SER A 57 -6.26 4.28 16.95
CA SER A 57 -6.93 5.45 17.53
C SER A 57 -7.10 6.57 16.49
N GLU A 58 -8.08 7.45 16.69
CA GLU A 58 -8.39 8.53 15.71
C GLU A 58 -7.24 9.53 15.53
N ASP A 59 -6.42 9.74 16.54
CA ASP A 59 -5.21 10.58 16.48
C ASP A 59 -4.06 9.95 15.69
N GLN A 60 -4.14 8.65 15.38
CA GLN A 60 -3.19 7.94 14.52
C GLN A 60 -3.62 7.89 13.04
N ILE A 61 -4.82 8.39 12.70
CA ILE A 61 -5.35 8.43 11.34
C ILE A 61 -5.23 9.85 10.78
N TYR A 62 -4.60 9.97 9.62
CA TYR A 62 -4.43 11.26 8.95
C TYR A 62 -5.43 11.43 7.81
N PRO A 63 -6.00 12.64 7.62
CA PRO A 63 -6.97 12.90 6.57
C PRO A 63 -6.33 12.78 5.18
N GLU A 64 -7.13 12.32 4.23
CA GLU A 64 -6.75 12.31 2.83
C GLU A 64 -6.53 13.74 2.32
N VAL A 65 -5.56 13.92 1.42
CA VAL A 65 -5.36 15.21 0.71
C VAL A 65 -6.42 15.38 -0.37
N TYR A 66 -6.75 14.28 -1.05
CA TYR A 66 -7.82 14.25 -2.05
C TYR A 66 -8.75 13.07 -1.80
N SER A 67 -10.06 13.38 -1.71
CA SER A 67 -11.15 12.42 -1.57
C SER A 67 -12.11 12.60 -2.75
N LEU A 68 -12.17 11.60 -3.65
CA LEU A 68 -12.90 11.66 -4.91
C LEU A 68 -14.04 10.64 -4.94
N GLN A 69 -15.21 11.04 -5.41
CA GLN A 69 -16.43 10.24 -5.36
C GLN A 69 -16.36 8.99 -6.23
N GLN A 70 -15.79 9.13 -7.44
CA GLN A 70 -15.85 8.08 -8.44
C GLN A 70 -14.84 6.97 -8.16
N PRO A 71 -15.22 5.67 -8.31
CA PRO A 71 -14.31 4.52 -8.13
C PRO A 71 -13.46 4.31 -9.39
N LEU A 72 -12.67 5.32 -9.73
CA LEU A 72 -11.79 5.36 -10.89
C LEU A 72 -10.35 5.63 -10.45
N SER A 73 -9.42 5.56 -11.40
CA SER A 73 -8.07 6.06 -11.15
C SER A 73 -8.08 7.55 -10.77
N PRO A 74 -7.16 8.03 -9.92
CA PRO A 74 -7.18 9.40 -9.40
C PRO A 74 -7.35 10.46 -10.48
N HIS A 75 -6.60 10.38 -11.60
CA HIS A 75 -6.71 11.35 -12.69
C HIS A 75 -8.10 11.40 -13.32
N ALA A 76 -8.74 10.22 -13.49
CA ALA A 76 -10.05 10.13 -14.12
C ALA A 76 -11.16 10.61 -13.19
N ALA A 77 -11.11 10.24 -11.90
CA ALA A 77 -12.04 10.74 -10.89
C ALA A 77 -11.93 12.26 -10.73
N ALA A 78 -10.71 12.78 -10.62
CA ALA A 78 -10.44 14.20 -10.50
C ALA A 78 -10.95 15.02 -11.72
N ALA A 79 -10.77 14.48 -12.94
CA ALA A 79 -11.28 15.13 -14.16
C ALA A 79 -12.80 15.24 -14.16
N LEU A 80 -13.52 14.20 -13.71
CA LEU A 80 -15.00 14.23 -13.62
C LEU A 80 -15.50 15.22 -12.57
N GLU A 81 -14.73 15.45 -11.52
CA GLU A 81 -15.09 16.33 -10.41
C GLU A 81 -14.51 17.74 -10.54
N ASN A 82 -13.85 18.05 -11.67
CA ASN A 82 -13.14 19.32 -11.89
C ASN A 82 -12.12 19.63 -10.78
N VAL A 83 -11.50 18.60 -10.23
CA VAL A 83 -10.43 18.71 -9.23
C VAL A 83 -9.08 18.59 -9.94
N GLN A 84 -8.14 19.45 -9.59
CA GLN A 84 -6.76 19.33 -10.05
C GLN A 84 -5.88 18.79 -8.91
N ILE A 85 -5.37 17.57 -9.09
CA ILE A 85 -4.45 16.99 -8.12
C ILE A 85 -3.07 17.60 -8.31
N ASP A 86 -2.59 18.32 -7.31
CA ASP A 86 -1.26 18.92 -7.26
C ASP A 86 -0.32 18.04 -6.44
N LEU A 87 0.77 17.56 -7.07
CA LEU A 87 1.78 16.76 -6.39
C LEU A 87 2.43 17.52 -5.22
N SER A 88 2.52 18.85 -5.28
CA SER A 88 3.11 19.68 -4.22
C SER A 88 2.29 19.68 -2.92
N ALA A 89 1.01 19.36 -2.98
CA ALA A 89 0.12 19.29 -1.82
C ALA A 89 0.43 18.14 -0.84
N PHE A 90 1.19 17.13 -1.32
CA PHE A 90 1.50 15.97 -0.49
C PHE A 90 2.77 16.19 0.32
N SER A 91 2.64 16.03 1.63
CA SER A 91 3.75 15.99 2.59
C SER A 91 3.44 14.96 3.67
N LEU A 92 4.48 14.27 4.16
CA LEU A 92 4.29 13.28 5.22
C LEU A 92 3.70 13.93 6.48
N PRO A 93 2.70 13.30 7.10
CA PRO A 93 2.23 13.68 8.42
C PRO A 93 3.36 13.67 9.45
N GLN A 94 3.26 14.54 10.44
CA GLN A 94 4.20 14.57 11.56
C GLN A 94 3.87 13.44 12.53
N VAL A 95 4.73 12.43 12.58
CA VAL A 95 4.62 11.26 13.45
C VAL A 95 5.90 11.16 14.28
N PRO A 96 5.84 10.86 15.60
CA PRO A 96 7.01 10.65 16.43
C PRO A 96 8.04 9.71 15.77
N ALA A 97 9.33 9.97 15.99
CA ALA A 97 10.40 9.28 15.27
C ALA A 97 10.48 7.77 15.58
N ASP A 98 10.04 7.38 16.76
CA ASP A 98 9.99 6.01 17.26
C ASP A 98 8.70 5.27 16.86
N GLU A 99 7.68 5.97 16.38
CA GLU A 99 6.43 5.38 15.92
C GLU A 99 6.45 5.11 14.41
N THR A 100 5.62 4.19 13.94
CA THR A 100 5.56 3.78 12.54
C THR A 100 4.40 4.48 11.82
N LEU A 101 4.61 4.89 10.55
CA LEU A 101 3.57 5.41 9.66
C LEU A 101 3.45 4.51 8.43
N ILE A 102 2.24 4.03 8.18
CA ILE A 102 1.87 3.35 6.95
C ILE A 102 1.17 4.35 6.03
N VAL A 103 1.73 4.55 4.84
CA VAL A 103 1.16 5.39 3.78
C VAL A 103 0.64 4.46 2.68
N GLU A 104 -0.66 4.49 2.41
CA GLU A 104 -1.26 3.61 1.40
C GLU A 104 -1.51 4.34 0.08
N GLY A 105 -0.94 3.85 -1.01
CA GLY A 105 -1.17 4.35 -2.36
C GLY A 105 -2.50 3.89 -2.97
N ALA A 106 -2.89 4.51 -4.08
CA ALA A 106 -4.05 4.13 -4.88
C ALA A 106 -3.61 3.35 -6.13
N GLY A 107 -4.10 2.13 -6.30
CA GLY A 107 -3.77 1.27 -7.45
C GLY A 107 -2.32 0.78 -7.46
N GLY A 108 -1.75 0.66 -8.65
CA GLY A 108 -0.36 0.24 -8.87
C GLY A 108 0.60 1.42 -9.12
N VAL A 109 1.89 1.11 -9.26
CA VAL A 109 2.97 2.12 -9.34
C VAL A 109 2.82 3.10 -10.50
N LEU A 110 2.28 2.69 -11.65
CA LEU A 110 2.08 3.54 -12.83
C LEU A 110 0.64 4.04 -12.99
N VAL A 111 -0.17 4.01 -11.92
CA VAL A 111 -1.50 4.61 -11.96
C VAL A 111 -1.36 6.14 -12.07
N PRO A 112 -1.97 6.78 -13.09
CA PRO A 112 -1.94 8.23 -13.23
C PRO A 112 -2.67 8.93 -12.10
N ILE A 113 -2.06 9.94 -11.50
CA ILE A 113 -2.70 10.81 -10.49
C ILE A 113 -3.19 12.12 -11.10
N ASN A 114 -2.53 12.58 -12.15
CA ASN A 114 -2.94 13.72 -13.00
C ASN A 114 -2.34 13.56 -14.41
N GLU A 115 -2.42 14.59 -15.26
CA GLU A 115 -1.91 14.56 -16.64
C GLU A 115 -0.38 14.37 -16.78
N LYS A 116 0.38 14.61 -15.69
CA LYS A 116 1.86 14.65 -15.72
C LYS A 116 2.50 13.62 -14.80
N HIS A 117 1.77 13.16 -13.77
CA HIS A 117 2.35 12.37 -12.69
C HIS A 117 1.62 11.06 -12.47
N TYR A 118 2.39 10.07 -12.08
CA TYR A 118 1.94 8.75 -11.68
C TYR A 118 2.02 8.58 -10.14
N MET A 119 1.48 7.51 -9.62
CA MET A 119 1.67 7.12 -8.21
C MET A 119 3.16 7.03 -7.85
N LEU A 120 3.99 6.62 -8.81
CA LEU A 120 5.44 6.55 -8.69
C LEU A 120 6.10 7.91 -8.35
N ASP A 121 5.57 9.01 -8.93
CA ASP A 121 6.06 10.36 -8.65
C ASP A 121 5.69 10.80 -7.22
N LEU A 122 4.52 10.40 -6.72
CA LEU A 122 4.13 10.61 -5.33
C LEU A 122 5.06 9.84 -4.37
N ILE A 123 5.33 8.57 -4.67
CA ILE A 123 6.26 7.76 -3.88
C ILE A 123 7.65 8.42 -3.84
N SER A 124 8.15 8.83 -5.01
CA SER A 124 9.45 9.51 -5.13
C SER A 124 9.49 10.82 -4.32
N ARG A 125 8.41 11.61 -4.36
CA ARG A 125 8.28 12.86 -3.61
C ARG A 125 8.30 12.64 -2.11
N LEU A 126 7.60 11.62 -1.60
CA LEU A 126 7.57 11.32 -0.18
C LEU A 126 8.88 10.70 0.33
N ALA A 127 9.70 10.16 -0.57
CA ALA A 127 11.05 9.66 -0.32
C ALA A 127 11.15 8.65 0.84
N ILE A 128 10.17 7.75 0.93
CA ILE A 128 10.13 6.67 1.93
C ILE A 128 10.16 5.29 1.23
N PRO A 129 10.67 4.24 1.90
CA PRO A 129 10.75 2.90 1.32
C PRO A 129 9.36 2.33 1.01
N VAL A 130 9.31 1.52 -0.04
CA VAL A 130 8.09 0.85 -0.53
C VAL A 130 8.03 -0.59 -0.04
N LEU A 131 6.87 -1.01 0.45
CA LEU A 131 6.43 -2.41 0.46
C LEU A 131 5.48 -2.61 -0.72
N LEU A 132 5.86 -3.53 -1.61
CA LEU A 132 5.08 -3.83 -2.82
C LEU A 132 4.15 -5.02 -2.55
N VAL A 133 2.85 -4.77 -2.60
CA VAL A 133 1.85 -5.83 -2.47
C VAL A 133 1.61 -6.47 -3.84
N SER A 134 1.67 -7.78 -3.90
CA SER A 134 1.31 -8.61 -5.04
C SER A 134 0.24 -9.64 -4.65
N ASP A 135 -0.52 -10.13 -5.62
CA ASP A 135 -1.32 -11.34 -5.42
C ASP A 135 -0.44 -12.60 -5.52
N SER A 136 -1.03 -13.79 -5.31
CA SER A 136 -0.34 -15.08 -5.44
C SER A 136 -0.77 -15.89 -6.67
N GLN A 137 -1.58 -15.31 -7.59
CA GLN A 137 -2.17 -16.00 -8.71
C GLN A 137 -1.29 -15.99 -9.96
N LEU A 138 -1.76 -16.67 -11.03
CA LEU A 138 -1.10 -16.66 -12.33
C LEU A 138 -1.03 -15.22 -12.88
N GLY A 139 0.16 -14.81 -13.29
CA GLY A 139 0.45 -13.45 -13.77
C GLY A 139 1.20 -12.59 -12.75
N THR A 140 1.18 -12.95 -11.47
CA THR A 140 1.80 -12.17 -10.40
C THR A 140 3.30 -11.96 -10.60
N ILE A 141 4.03 -12.96 -11.09
CA ILE A 141 5.47 -12.85 -11.38
C ILE A 141 5.71 -11.67 -12.34
N ASN A 142 5.00 -11.65 -13.47
CA ASN A 142 5.14 -10.58 -14.46
C ASN A 142 4.83 -9.20 -13.87
N HIS A 143 3.70 -9.05 -13.18
CA HIS A 143 3.27 -7.77 -12.61
C HIS A 143 4.23 -7.29 -11.53
N THR A 144 4.72 -8.20 -10.69
CA THR A 144 5.67 -7.88 -9.63
C THR A 144 7.02 -7.44 -10.21
N LEU A 145 7.56 -8.18 -11.18
CA LEU A 145 8.83 -7.85 -11.80
C LEU A 145 8.79 -6.50 -12.55
N LEU A 146 7.69 -6.21 -13.25
CA LEU A 146 7.48 -4.89 -13.89
C LEU A 146 7.48 -3.76 -12.85
N SER A 147 6.74 -3.94 -11.75
CA SER A 147 6.66 -2.94 -10.68
C SER A 147 8.01 -2.73 -9.98
N VAL A 148 8.71 -3.82 -9.64
CA VAL A 148 10.07 -3.75 -9.06
C VAL A 148 11.04 -3.03 -9.99
N ARG A 149 10.96 -3.30 -11.30
CA ARG A 149 11.83 -2.64 -12.29
C ARG A 149 11.57 -1.15 -12.34
N GLN A 150 10.31 -0.71 -12.36
CA GLN A 150 9.95 0.70 -12.36
C GLN A 150 10.41 1.41 -11.08
N LEU A 151 10.18 0.82 -9.91
CA LEU A 151 10.66 1.38 -8.63
C LEU A 151 12.18 1.58 -8.64
N ARG A 152 12.94 0.62 -9.17
CA ARG A 152 14.40 0.74 -9.27
C ARG A 152 14.86 1.80 -10.26
N GLU A 153 14.19 1.94 -11.40
CA GLU A 153 14.49 2.96 -12.40
C GLU A 153 14.35 4.38 -11.82
N TYR A 154 13.42 4.55 -10.90
CA TYR A 154 13.23 5.80 -10.16
C TYR A 154 14.06 5.90 -8.86
N ASN A 155 14.98 4.97 -8.63
CA ASN A 155 15.81 4.90 -7.43
C ASN A 155 15.02 4.87 -6.11
N ILE A 156 13.81 4.30 -6.12
CA ILE A 156 12.97 4.17 -4.93
C ILE A 156 13.41 2.93 -4.14
N PRO A 157 13.71 3.08 -2.84
CA PRO A 157 14.06 1.95 -1.99
C PRO A 157 12.88 0.98 -1.86
N ILE A 158 13.13 -0.30 -2.18
CA ILE A 158 12.15 -1.37 -2.02
C ILE A 158 12.51 -2.10 -0.73
N GLY A 159 11.61 -2.01 0.27
CA GLY A 159 11.76 -2.74 1.53
C GLY A 159 11.49 -4.23 1.38
N GLY A 160 10.67 -4.61 0.40
CA GLY A 160 10.35 -5.99 0.06
C GLY A 160 9.00 -6.12 -0.63
N VAL A 161 8.63 -7.37 -0.93
CA VAL A 161 7.32 -7.75 -1.49
C VAL A 161 6.50 -8.43 -0.40
N ILE A 162 5.20 -8.17 -0.37
CA ILE A 162 4.22 -8.90 0.42
C ILE A 162 3.26 -9.58 -0.54
N MET A 163 3.22 -10.89 -0.53
CA MET A 163 2.25 -11.65 -1.31
C MET A 163 0.96 -11.83 -0.51
N ASN A 164 -0.16 -11.40 -1.09
CA ASN A 164 -1.49 -11.53 -0.48
C ASN A 164 -2.31 -12.57 -1.24
N GLY A 165 -2.69 -13.64 -0.55
CA GLY A 165 -3.45 -14.77 -1.11
C GLY A 165 -2.93 -16.13 -0.64
N PRO A 166 -3.46 -17.22 -1.20
CA PRO A 166 -2.98 -18.57 -0.87
C PRO A 166 -1.48 -18.71 -1.12
N LYS A 167 -0.78 -19.44 -0.24
CA LYS A 167 0.67 -19.69 -0.41
C LYS A 167 0.98 -20.28 -1.78
N ASN A 168 2.00 -19.72 -2.43
CA ASN A 168 2.48 -20.20 -3.71
C ASN A 168 4.01 -20.13 -3.77
N GLN A 169 4.65 -21.20 -3.32
CA GLN A 169 6.11 -21.30 -3.21
C GLN A 169 6.82 -21.04 -4.55
N GLY A 170 6.25 -21.55 -5.66
CA GLY A 170 6.85 -21.36 -6.99
C GLY A 170 6.86 -19.89 -7.43
N ASN A 171 5.77 -19.16 -7.17
CA ASN A 171 5.69 -17.73 -7.47
C ASN A 171 6.62 -16.91 -6.57
N LYS A 172 6.69 -17.26 -5.27
CA LYS A 172 7.62 -16.64 -4.33
C LYS A 172 9.06 -16.77 -4.79
N GLU A 173 9.51 -18.01 -5.03
CA GLU A 173 10.89 -18.30 -5.49
C GLU A 173 11.22 -17.59 -6.81
N ALA A 174 10.26 -17.54 -7.75
CA ALA A 174 10.43 -16.84 -9.02
C ALA A 174 10.57 -15.33 -8.82
N ILE A 175 9.74 -14.71 -7.99
CA ILE A 175 9.81 -13.27 -7.68
C ILE A 175 11.15 -12.94 -7.04
N GLU A 176 11.59 -13.72 -6.06
CA GLU A 176 12.88 -13.52 -5.38
C GLU A 176 14.07 -13.70 -6.35
N PHE A 177 14.04 -14.76 -7.12
CA PHE A 177 15.14 -15.09 -8.02
C PHE A 177 15.29 -14.10 -9.18
N TYR A 178 14.20 -13.85 -9.92
CA TYR A 178 14.24 -12.96 -11.09
C TYR A 178 14.13 -11.47 -10.70
N GLY A 179 13.38 -11.18 -9.63
CA GLY A 179 13.22 -9.82 -9.13
C GLY A 179 14.39 -9.32 -8.30
N LYS A 180 15.25 -10.21 -7.77
CA LYS A 180 16.30 -9.85 -6.81
C LYS A 180 15.76 -8.98 -5.68
N VAL A 181 14.59 -9.37 -5.18
CA VAL A 181 13.84 -8.68 -4.13
C VAL A 181 13.33 -9.74 -3.15
N GLU A 182 13.33 -9.44 -1.88
CA GLU A 182 12.86 -10.37 -0.85
C GLU A 182 11.33 -10.35 -0.77
N VAL A 183 10.70 -11.53 -0.66
CA VAL A 183 9.31 -11.68 -0.26
C VAL A 183 9.27 -11.81 1.25
N LEU A 184 8.96 -10.70 1.92
CA LEU A 184 8.99 -10.60 3.39
C LEU A 184 7.89 -11.41 4.06
N ALA A 185 6.73 -11.49 3.42
CA ALA A 185 5.56 -12.11 4.00
C ALA A 185 4.62 -12.68 2.93
N GLU A 186 3.90 -13.73 3.30
CA GLU A 186 2.78 -14.30 2.54
C GLU A 186 1.53 -14.25 3.42
N ILE A 187 0.68 -13.23 3.23
CA ILE A 187 -0.56 -13.05 3.99
C ILE A 187 -1.65 -13.90 3.35
N GLN A 188 -2.08 -14.92 4.08
CA GLN A 188 -3.14 -15.82 3.64
C GLN A 188 -4.53 -15.26 3.93
N PRO A 189 -5.55 -15.64 3.14
CA PRO A 189 -6.94 -15.31 3.45
C PRO A 189 -7.31 -15.78 4.86
N VAL A 190 -7.98 -14.91 5.62
CA VAL A 190 -8.52 -15.23 6.94
C VAL A 190 -10.04 -15.36 6.86
N GLU A 191 -10.63 -16.21 7.71
CA GLU A 191 -12.09 -16.43 7.74
C GLU A 191 -12.85 -15.19 8.23
N GLU A 192 -12.28 -14.50 9.21
CA GLU A 192 -12.85 -13.29 9.79
C GLU A 192 -11.77 -12.22 9.97
N ILE A 193 -12.08 -10.99 9.54
CA ILE A 193 -11.18 -9.86 9.68
C ILE A 193 -11.55 -9.09 10.95
N THR A 194 -10.68 -9.22 11.95
CA THR A 194 -10.77 -8.53 13.24
C THR A 194 -9.41 -7.95 13.62
N PRO A 195 -9.33 -7.01 14.57
CA PRO A 195 -8.03 -6.50 15.05
C PRO A 195 -7.10 -7.62 15.53
N VAL A 196 -7.66 -8.64 16.20
CA VAL A 196 -6.89 -9.78 16.71
C VAL A 196 -6.34 -10.64 15.58
N THR A 197 -7.17 -10.98 14.57
CA THR A 197 -6.72 -11.82 13.44
C THR A 197 -5.72 -11.08 12.57
N LEU A 198 -5.84 -9.76 12.39
CA LEU A 198 -4.84 -8.97 11.66
C LEU A 198 -3.50 -8.92 12.41
N ALA A 199 -3.51 -8.71 13.72
CA ALA A 199 -2.28 -8.75 14.53
C ALA A 199 -1.63 -10.14 14.48
N GLN A 200 -2.42 -11.21 14.58
CA GLN A 200 -1.92 -12.58 14.45
C GLN A 200 -1.31 -12.84 13.05
N CYS A 201 -1.97 -12.36 11.97
CA CYS A 201 -1.41 -12.44 10.62
C CYS A 201 -0.03 -11.76 10.52
N PHE A 202 0.16 -10.64 11.20
CA PHE A 202 1.46 -9.98 11.27
C PHE A 202 2.49 -10.86 11.97
N ASP A 203 2.18 -11.36 13.15
CA ASP A 203 3.10 -12.19 13.94
C ASP A 203 3.49 -13.47 13.18
N ASP A 204 2.53 -14.12 12.51
CA ASP A 204 2.77 -15.36 11.74
C ASP A 204 3.54 -15.15 10.43
N SER A 205 3.53 -13.91 9.88
CA SER A 205 4.08 -13.64 8.54
C SER A 205 5.41 -12.90 8.58
N PHE A 206 5.71 -12.14 9.64
CA PHE A 206 6.89 -11.27 9.74
C PHE A 206 7.90 -11.69 10.83
N THR A 207 7.75 -12.87 11.42
CA THR A 207 8.66 -13.42 12.45
C THR A 207 9.75 -14.35 11.90
#